data_5ccb5f42facc01188e45ee17a9493090
#
_entry.id   5ccb5f42facc01188e45ee17a9493090
#
_cell.length_a   1.000
_cell.length_b   1.000
_cell.length_c   1.000
_cell.angle_alpha   90.00
_cell.angle_beta   90.00
_cell.angle_gamma   90.00
#
_symmetry.space_group_name_H-M   'P 1'
#
loop_
_entity.id
_entity.type
_entity.pdbx_description
1 polymer ?
#
loop_
_entity_poly.entity_id
_entity_poly.type
_entity_poly.pdbx_seq_one_letter_code
_entity_poly.pdbx_strand_id
1 'polypeptide(L)'
;MKKKGIAARLPVKFKSIQSAIFCAVSILVLSAVLVVTIVSLRYTNSSIYENSVMYTQTIIGQLNQNIDSYISYMDNIASLVAGSGDAYKYLYSESGTDNISLKEYNQCRQRLTEQFKTILKGRSDIRNIGIVRRENRSSSLFNNGMSTRNQNLKLDTQHWYADAVGKYDHYNLTSSHVQNVISGERPWVITLSRGIRNYTGEGDSDGVVFIDLNYSAISELCTQNSVGTKGYVFILDQNGNIVYHPQQQQLYNELQTENISLIMNAKTDVVTAGKGDDEKIYALSHSETTGWTIVGCMNMSDLLKNSRKARSIYVLVALGLIAIAL
;
A
#
# COMPACT_ATOMS: atom_id res chain seq x y z
N MET A 1 -40.85 -57.77 12.49
CA MET A 1 -40.34 -57.23 11.26
C MET A 1 -38.83 -57.48 11.19
N LYS A 2 -38.35 -58.34 10.30
CA LYS A 2 -36.94 -58.73 10.16
C LYS A 2 -36.25 -57.77 9.24
N LYS A 3 -35.24 -56.99 9.74
CA LYS A 3 -34.31 -56.20 8.90
C LYS A 3 -33.39 -57.19 8.16
N LYS A 4 -33.56 -57.28 6.83
CA LYS A 4 -32.59 -57.90 5.92
C LYS A 4 -31.42 -56.98 5.73
N GLY A 5 -30.25 -57.37 6.25
CA GLY A 5 -28.98 -56.74 5.89
C GLY A 5 -28.61 -57.11 4.46
N ILE A 6 -28.51 -56.09 3.62
CA ILE A 6 -28.01 -56.22 2.23
C ILE A 6 -26.47 -56.20 2.33
N ALA A 7 -25.87 -57.37 2.48
CA ALA A 7 -24.45 -57.55 2.24
C ALA A 7 -24.26 -57.72 0.72
N ALA A 8 -23.79 -56.68 0.04
CA ALA A 8 -23.37 -56.75 -1.35
C ALA A 8 -22.17 -57.70 -1.46
N ARG A 9 -22.39 -58.92 -1.85
CA ARG A 9 -21.35 -59.88 -2.21
C ARG A 9 -20.77 -59.48 -3.58
N LEU A 10 -19.56 -58.93 -3.57
CA LEU A 10 -18.77 -58.78 -4.78
C LEU A 10 -18.44 -60.19 -5.35
N PRO A 11 -18.80 -60.49 -6.61
CA PRO A 11 -18.59 -61.82 -7.18
C PRO A 11 -17.18 -61.97 -7.74
N VAL A 12 -16.15 -61.85 -6.90
CA VAL A 12 -14.79 -62.17 -7.32
C VAL A 12 -14.51 -63.62 -6.92
N LYS A 13 -14.62 -64.57 -7.87
CA LYS A 13 -14.21 -65.96 -7.68
C LYS A 13 -12.70 -66.04 -7.85
N PHE A 14 -11.96 -66.07 -6.73
CA PHE A 14 -10.53 -66.31 -6.76
C PHE A 14 -10.26 -67.81 -7.09
N LYS A 15 -9.33 -68.06 -8.04
CA LYS A 15 -8.91 -69.41 -8.44
C LYS A 15 -8.00 -70.11 -7.41
N SER A 16 -7.40 -69.36 -6.48
CA SER A 16 -6.50 -69.86 -5.46
C SER A 16 -6.56 -68.96 -4.23
N ILE A 17 -6.33 -69.51 -3.03
CA ILE A 17 -6.23 -68.77 -1.77
C ILE A 17 -5.09 -67.79 -1.84
N GLN A 18 -3.97 -68.11 -2.50
CA GLN A 18 -2.79 -67.28 -2.71
C GLN A 18 -3.15 -66.00 -3.51
N SER A 19 -3.97 -66.11 -4.57
CA SER A 19 -4.45 -64.95 -5.34
C SER A 19 -5.41 -64.06 -4.53
N ALA A 20 -6.20 -64.63 -3.64
CA ALA A 20 -7.11 -63.86 -2.77
C ALA A 20 -6.31 -63.03 -1.74
N ILE A 21 -5.30 -63.62 -1.11
CA ILE A 21 -4.43 -62.95 -0.15
C ILE A 21 -3.63 -61.80 -0.87
N PHE A 22 -3.09 -62.12 -2.04
CA PHE A 22 -2.35 -61.12 -2.84
C PHE A 22 -3.23 -59.94 -3.21
N CYS A 23 -4.44 -60.17 -3.71
CA CYS A 23 -5.41 -59.09 -4.00
C CYS A 23 -5.80 -58.29 -2.73
N ALA A 24 -6.02 -58.95 -1.62
CA ALA A 24 -6.37 -58.25 -0.38
C ALA A 24 -5.24 -57.33 0.10
N VAL A 25 -3.98 -57.82 0.07
CA VAL A 25 -2.80 -57.04 0.44
C VAL A 25 -2.58 -55.88 -0.53
N SER A 26 -2.71 -56.11 -1.84
CA SER A 26 -2.58 -55.07 -2.85
C SER A 26 -3.63 -53.95 -2.70
N ILE A 27 -4.90 -54.30 -2.42
CA ILE A 27 -5.97 -53.32 -2.17
C ILE A 27 -5.65 -52.51 -0.88
N LEU A 28 -5.16 -53.17 0.16
CA LEU A 28 -4.79 -52.49 1.40
C LEU A 28 -3.65 -51.52 1.21
N VAL A 29 -2.58 -51.92 0.50
CA VAL A 29 -1.46 -51.03 0.16
C VAL A 29 -1.91 -49.84 -0.73
N LEU A 30 -2.72 -50.12 -1.76
CA LEU A 30 -3.29 -49.09 -2.62
C LEU A 30 -4.12 -48.06 -1.85
N SER A 31 -5.00 -48.54 -0.95
CA SER A 31 -5.82 -47.66 -0.14
C SER A 31 -4.97 -46.78 0.80
N ALA A 32 -3.95 -47.38 1.44
CA ALA A 32 -3.02 -46.66 2.31
C ALA A 32 -2.22 -45.56 1.54
N VAL A 33 -1.69 -45.91 0.39
CA VAL A 33 -0.97 -44.96 -0.47
C VAL A 33 -1.88 -43.80 -0.91
N LEU A 34 -3.13 -44.11 -1.29
CA LEU A 34 -4.12 -43.11 -1.70
C LEU A 34 -4.46 -42.15 -0.55
N VAL A 35 -4.69 -42.66 0.64
CA VAL A 35 -4.98 -41.86 1.85
C VAL A 35 -3.80 -40.95 2.18
N VAL A 36 -2.59 -41.51 2.24
CA VAL A 36 -1.37 -40.74 2.52
C VAL A 36 -1.17 -39.64 1.48
N THR A 37 -1.37 -39.93 0.18
CA THR A 37 -1.23 -38.96 -0.89
C THR A 37 -2.23 -37.81 -0.73
N ILE A 38 -3.51 -38.09 -0.46
CA ILE A 38 -4.56 -37.08 -0.26
C ILE A 38 -4.23 -36.20 0.96
N VAL A 39 -3.85 -36.79 2.08
CA VAL A 39 -3.51 -36.10 3.32
C VAL A 39 -2.29 -35.20 3.08
N SER A 40 -1.22 -35.74 2.45
CA SER A 40 0.00 -34.99 2.13
C SER A 40 -0.28 -33.80 1.23
N LEU A 41 -1.12 -33.96 0.18
CA LEU A 41 -1.48 -32.86 -0.70
C LEU A 41 -2.28 -31.76 0.01
N ARG A 42 -3.23 -32.14 0.87
CA ARG A 42 -3.99 -31.16 1.65
C ARG A 42 -3.08 -30.39 2.61
N TYR A 43 -2.22 -31.10 3.33
CA TYR A 43 -1.27 -30.50 4.26
C TYR A 43 -0.30 -29.54 3.55
N THR A 44 0.26 -29.97 2.41
CA THR A 44 1.17 -29.14 1.62
C THR A 44 0.48 -27.86 1.13
N ASN A 45 -0.75 -27.94 0.62
CA ASN A 45 -1.47 -26.76 0.16
C ASN A 45 -1.81 -25.80 1.31
N SER A 46 -2.26 -26.31 2.46
CA SER A 46 -2.53 -25.50 3.65
C SER A 46 -1.26 -24.79 4.14
N SER A 47 -0.15 -25.54 4.24
CA SER A 47 1.12 -25.00 4.69
C SER A 47 1.68 -23.92 3.74
N ILE A 48 1.56 -24.12 2.42
CA ILE A 48 1.96 -23.09 1.44
C ILE A 48 1.11 -21.83 1.60
N TYR A 49 -0.20 -21.97 1.75
CA TYR A 49 -1.11 -20.85 1.97
C TYR A 49 -0.74 -20.08 3.24
N GLU A 50 -0.69 -20.77 4.38
CA GLU A 50 -0.38 -20.16 5.69
C GLU A 50 0.97 -19.46 5.71
N ASN A 51 2.02 -20.11 5.18
CA ASN A 51 3.36 -19.53 5.11
C ASN A 51 3.39 -18.32 4.17
N SER A 52 2.70 -18.35 3.03
CA SER A 52 2.66 -17.23 2.10
C SER A 52 1.92 -16.03 2.69
N VAL A 53 0.81 -16.27 3.37
CA VAL A 53 0.06 -15.23 4.08
C VAL A 53 0.91 -14.60 5.17
N MET A 54 1.52 -15.41 6.05
CA MET A 54 2.38 -14.94 7.13
C MET A 54 3.58 -14.14 6.60
N TYR A 55 4.24 -14.63 5.55
CA TYR A 55 5.35 -13.94 4.91
C TYR A 55 4.91 -12.58 4.34
N THR A 56 3.75 -12.55 3.67
CA THR A 56 3.20 -11.30 3.12
C THR A 56 2.85 -10.31 4.21
N GLN A 57 2.20 -10.75 5.29
CA GLN A 57 1.90 -9.89 6.44
C GLN A 57 3.18 -9.31 7.06
N THR A 58 4.25 -10.12 7.17
CA THR A 58 5.54 -9.63 7.67
C THR A 58 6.12 -8.55 6.76
N ILE A 59 6.11 -8.77 5.44
CA ILE A 59 6.64 -7.79 4.48
C ILE A 59 5.83 -6.49 4.50
N ILE A 60 4.51 -6.57 4.42
CA ILE A 60 3.68 -5.35 4.42
C ILE A 60 3.73 -4.63 5.77
N GLY A 61 3.90 -5.34 6.88
CA GLY A 61 4.13 -4.75 8.19
C GLY A 61 5.44 -3.96 8.26
N GLN A 62 6.53 -4.53 7.73
CA GLN A 62 7.81 -3.81 7.62
C GLN A 62 7.72 -2.62 6.66
N LEU A 63 7.04 -2.78 5.53
CA LEU A 63 6.79 -1.68 4.59
C LEU A 63 5.99 -0.56 5.23
N ASN A 64 4.97 -0.90 6.02
CA ASN A 64 4.17 0.06 6.77
C ASN A 64 5.06 0.90 7.71
N GLN A 65 5.90 0.25 8.52
CA GLN A 65 6.84 0.94 9.40
C GLN A 65 7.83 1.85 8.63
N ASN A 66 8.30 1.40 7.47
CA ASN A 66 9.19 2.20 6.62
C ASN A 66 8.48 3.44 6.07
N ILE A 67 7.23 3.29 5.62
CA ILE A 67 6.39 4.40 5.14
C ILE A 67 6.10 5.37 6.29
N ASP A 68 5.72 4.89 7.46
CA ASP A 68 5.46 5.72 8.63
C ASP A 68 6.68 6.54 9.03
N SER A 69 7.86 5.90 9.05
CA SER A 69 9.13 6.58 9.33
C SER A 69 9.45 7.63 8.27
N TYR A 70 9.20 7.31 7.00
CA TYR A 70 9.43 8.22 5.89
C TYR A 70 8.51 9.45 5.97
N ILE A 71 7.21 9.25 6.19
CA ILE A 71 6.23 10.35 6.33
C ILE A 71 6.51 11.19 7.58
N SER A 72 6.85 10.55 8.71
CA SER A 72 7.24 11.27 9.93
C SER A 72 8.47 12.15 9.72
N TYR A 73 9.45 11.69 8.94
CA TYR A 73 10.61 12.51 8.57
C TYR A 73 10.21 13.72 7.70
N MET A 74 9.28 13.53 6.76
CA MET A 74 8.76 14.65 5.95
C MET A 74 7.97 15.65 6.78
N ASP A 75 7.19 15.17 7.74
CA ASP A 75 6.49 16.04 8.68
C ASP A 75 7.47 16.87 9.53
N ASN A 76 8.58 16.29 9.97
CA ASN A 76 9.62 17.03 10.66
C ASN A 76 10.19 18.18 9.80
N ILE A 77 10.42 17.94 8.50
CA ILE A 77 10.87 19.01 7.59
C ILE A 77 9.80 20.09 7.47
N ALA A 78 8.53 19.71 7.25
CA ALA A 78 7.42 20.66 7.17
C ALA A 78 7.27 21.48 8.46
N SER A 79 7.40 20.84 9.62
CA SER A 79 7.33 21.45 10.93
C SER A 79 8.44 22.45 11.18
N LEU A 80 9.69 22.13 10.79
CA LEU A 80 10.83 23.04 10.88
C LEU A 80 10.60 24.30 10.02
N VAL A 81 10.05 24.13 8.82
CA VAL A 81 9.72 25.27 7.97
C VAL A 81 8.56 26.07 8.55
N ALA A 82 7.47 25.42 8.95
CA ALA A 82 6.28 26.07 9.50
C ALA A 82 6.55 26.82 10.80
N GLY A 83 7.44 26.27 11.66
CA GLY A 83 7.86 26.88 12.93
C GLY A 83 8.95 27.94 12.81
N SER A 84 9.48 28.19 11.60
CA SER A 84 10.56 29.16 11.44
C SER A 84 10.05 30.59 11.57
N GLY A 85 10.80 31.45 12.28
CA GLY A 85 10.51 32.88 12.34
C GLY A 85 10.51 33.57 10.98
N ASP A 86 11.25 33.03 10.01
CA ASP A 86 11.29 33.56 8.65
C ASP A 86 10.00 33.26 7.89
N ALA A 87 9.41 32.04 8.05
CA ALA A 87 8.11 31.71 7.46
C ALA A 87 7.00 32.60 8.04
N TYR A 88 7.01 32.80 9.35
CA TYR A 88 6.10 33.72 10.02
C TYR A 88 6.22 35.14 9.44
N LYS A 89 7.40 35.73 9.48
CA LYS A 89 7.65 37.08 8.96
C LYS A 89 7.29 37.21 7.48
N TYR A 90 7.60 36.19 6.66
CA TYR A 90 7.24 36.18 5.25
C TYR A 90 5.71 36.25 5.03
N LEU A 91 4.95 35.54 5.86
CA LEU A 91 3.49 35.55 5.72
C LEU A 91 2.85 36.83 6.21
N TYR A 92 3.33 37.42 7.30
CA TYR A 92 2.68 38.55 7.98
C TYR A 92 3.15 39.92 7.50
N SER A 93 4.33 40.05 6.88
CA SER A 93 4.88 41.33 6.42
C SER A 93 4.03 42.06 5.38
N GLU A 94 3.23 41.35 4.59
CA GLU A 94 2.31 41.95 3.61
C GLU A 94 0.95 42.36 4.19
N SER A 95 0.60 41.91 5.39
CA SER A 95 -0.72 42.20 6.00
C SER A 95 -0.85 43.62 6.53
N GLY A 96 0.24 44.38 6.57
CA GLY A 96 0.22 45.74 7.13
C GLY A 96 0.02 45.80 8.65
N THR A 97 0.03 44.66 9.33
CA THR A 97 -0.12 44.54 10.78
C THR A 97 1.20 44.63 11.52
N ASP A 98 2.30 44.21 10.87
CA ASP A 98 3.64 44.33 11.41
C ASP A 98 4.48 45.27 10.54
N ASN A 99 5.13 46.29 11.15
CA ASN A 99 6.06 47.24 10.51
C ASN A 99 7.39 46.58 10.10
N ILE A 100 7.31 45.45 9.34
CA ILE A 100 8.53 44.81 8.81
C ILE A 100 8.99 45.59 7.60
N SER A 101 10.27 46.02 7.61
CA SER A 101 10.85 46.74 6.49
C SER A 101 10.92 45.86 5.24
N LEU A 102 10.80 46.46 4.04
CA LEU A 102 10.99 45.74 2.76
C LEU A 102 12.32 44.96 2.71
N LYS A 103 13.35 45.51 3.35
CA LYS A 103 14.66 44.86 3.48
C LYS A 103 14.58 43.57 4.26
N GLU A 104 13.88 43.57 5.39
CA GLU A 104 13.72 42.40 6.24
C GLU A 104 12.86 41.33 5.57
N TYR A 105 11.76 41.72 4.91
CA TYR A 105 10.96 40.85 4.06
C TYR A 105 11.80 40.11 3.02
N ASN A 106 12.61 40.87 2.25
CA ASN A 106 13.47 40.27 1.24
C ASN A 106 14.53 39.33 1.84
N GLN A 107 15.05 39.62 3.03
CA GLN A 107 15.99 38.76 3.74
C GLN A 107 15.33 37.47 4.19
N CYS A 108 14.13 37.52 4.73
CA CYS A 108 13.36 36.32 5.12
C CYS A 108 13.07 35.45 3.89
N ARG A 109 12.59 36.05 2.81
CA ARG A 109 12.34 35.37 1.55
C ARG A 109 13.60 34.69 1.00
N GLN A 110 14.74 35.34 1.07
CA GLN A 110 16.03 34.81 0.61
C GLN A 110 16.45 33.60 1.47
N ARG A 111 16.37 33.69 2.82
CA ARG A 111 16.73 32.59 3.72
C ARG A 111 15.82 31.38 3.53
N LEU A 112 14.51 31.57 3.40
CA LEU A 112 13.57 30.49 3.07
C LEU A 112 13.88 29.85 1.73
N THR A 113 14.19 30.67 0.70
CA THR A 113 14.58 30.16 -0.61
C THR A 113 15.84 29.29 -0.55
N GLU A 114 16.86 29.72 0.19
CA GLU A 114 18.09 28.93 0.36
C GLU A 114 17.84 27.66 1.18
N GLN A 115 16.96 27.72 2.19
CA GLN A 115 16.52 26.54 2.93
C GLN A 115 15.83 25.54 2.00
N PHE A 116 14.89 25.97 1.18
CA PHE A 116 14.18 25.09 0.21
C PHE A 116 15.15 24.47 -0.80
N LYS A 117 16.05 25.26 -1.37
CA LYS A 117 17.11 24.76 -2.26
C LYS A 117 17.97 23.69 -1.59
N THR A 118 18.34 23.91 -0.33
CA THR A 118 19.15 22.95 0.44
C THR A 118 18.41 21.64 0.65
N ILE A 119 17.13 21.72 1.01
CA ILE A 119 16.26 20.53 1.17
C ILE A 119 16.17 19.78 -0.16
N LEU A 120 15.80 20.46 -1.25
CA LEU A 120 15.63 19.85 -2.57
C LEU A 120 16.93 19.26 -3.14
N LYS A 121 18.09 19.90 -2.84
CA LYS A 121 19.40 19.38 -3.26
C LYS A 121 19.76 18.08 -2.53
N GLY A 122 19.38 17.96 -1.25
CA GLY A 122 19.64 16.79 -0.43
C GLY A 122 18.62 15.68 -0.57
N ARG A 123 17.46 15.93 -1.22
CA ARG A 123 16.28 15.04 -1.23
C ARG A 123 15.66 14.98 -2.63
N SER A 124 16.09 13.99 -3.42
CA SER A 124 15.54 13.74 -4.77
C SER A 124 14.10 13.19 -4.79
N ASP A 125 13.64 12.69 -3.65
CA ASP A 125 12.29 12.20 -3.42
C ASP A 125 11.27 13.32 -3.17
N ILE A 126 11.72 14.54 -2.90
CA ILE A 126 10.86 15.72 -2.83
C ILE A 126 10.82 16.39 -4.21
N ARG A 127 9.61 16.53 -4.75
CA ARG A 127 9.38 17.22 -6.03
C ARG A 127 9.29 18.73 -5.84
N ASN A 128 8.46 19.15 -4.89
CA ASN A 128 8.26 20.56 -4.57
C ASN A 128 8.20 20.76 -3.05
N ILE A 129 8.59 21.95 -2.64
CA ILE A 129 8.38 22.48 -1.30
C ILE A 129 7.94 23.92 -1.43
N GLY A 130 6.97 24.35 -0.64
CA GLY A 130 6.51 25.72 -0.73
C GLY A 130 5.67 26.18 0.45
N ILE A 131 5.50 27.49 0.50
CA ILE A 131 4.57 28.19 1.39
C ILE A 131 3.55 28.90 0.52
N VAL A 132 2.27 28.67 0.84
CA VAL A 132 1.13 29.30 0.15
C VAL A 132 0.29 30.03 1.17
N ARG A 133 -0.08 31.26 0.85
CA ARG A 133 -0.88 32.13 1.70
C ARG A 133 -2.39 31.91 1.48
N ARG A 134 -3.20 32.07 2.54
CA ARG A 134 -4.64 31.87 2.53
C ARG A 134 -5.40 32.75 1.54
N GLU A 135 -5.05 34.00 1.49
CA GLU A 135 -5.74 34.91 0.58
C GLU A 135 -5.08 34.99 -0.80
N ASN A 136 -5.85 35.39 -1.79
CA ASN A 136 -5.53 35.49 -3.22
C ASN A 136 -4.36 36.43 -3.56
N ARG A 137 -3.46 36.64 -2.63
CA ARG A 137 -2.30 37.54 -2.75
C ARG A 137 -1.12 36.80 -3.39
N SER A 138 -0.36 37.54 -4.13
CA SER A 138 0.77 37.10 -4.95
C SER A 138 1.95 36.44 -4.20
N SER A 139 1.89 36.36 -2.89
CA SER A 139 3.00 35.91 -2.04
C SER A 139 2.94 34.41 -1.79
N SER A 140 3.35 33.65 -2.77
CA SER A 140 3.68 32.24 -2.60
C SER A 140 5.16 32.05 -2.89
N LEU A 141 5.82 31.23 -2.10
CA LEU A 141 7.23 30.89 -2.27
C LEU A 141 7.35 29.40 -2.56
N PHE A 142 7.99 29.07 -3.67
CA PHE A 142 8.19 27.69 -4.10
C PHE A 142 9.66 27.42 -4.43
N ASN A 143 10.13 26.23 -4.13
CA ASN A 143 11.38 25.66 -4.58
C ASN A 143 12.58 26.63 -4.49
N ASN A 144 13.01 27.12 -5.64
CA ASN A 144 14.16 28.04 -5.77
C ASN A 144 13.78 29.52 -5.73
N GLY A 145 12.53 29.86 -5.43
CA GLY A 145 12.02 31.23 -5.39
C GLY A 145 11.72 31.84 -6.76
N MET A 146 11.91 31.11 -7.86
CA MET A 146 11.63 31.58 -9.24
C MET A 146 10.27 31.10 -9.76
N SER A 147 9.77 29.99 -9.21
CA SER A 147 8.47 29.43 -9.60
C SER A 147 7.33 30.34 -9.16
N THR A 148 6.33 30.49 -10.00
CA THR A 148 5.15 31.32 -9.76
C THR A 148 3.92 30.45 -9.53
N ARG A 149 3.01 30.96 -8.71
CA ARG A 149 1.74 30.29 -8.46
C ARG A 149 0.85 30.30 -9.70
N ASN A 150 0.16 29.19 -9.94
CA ASN A 150 -0.91 29.13 -10.94
C ASN A 150 -2.11 29.97 -10.47
N GLN A 151 -2.34 31.11 -11.10
CA GLN A 151 -3.39 32.07 -10.75
C GLN A 151 -4.80 31.53 -11.01
N ASN A 152 -4.93 30.54 -11.91
CA ASN A 152 -6.22 29.93 -12.25
C ASN A 152 -6.63 28.85 -11.24
N LEU A 153 -5.75 28.46 -10.33
CA LEU A 153 -6.03 27.46 -9.33
C LEU A 153 -6.72 28.09 -8.12
N LYS A 154 -7.91 27.58 -7.79
CA LYS A 154 -8.59 27.90 -6.53
C LYS A 154 -8.04 27.00 -5.43
N LEU A 155 -7.32 27.57 -4.48
CA LEU A 155 -6.69 26.80 -3.38
C LEU A 155 -7.72 26.08 -2.50
N ASP A 156 -8.82 26.73 -2.21
CA ASP A 156 -9.88 26.16 -1.35
C ASP A 156 -10.50 24.88 -1.92
N THR A 157 -10.32 24.62 -3.21
CA THR A 157 -10.76 23.37 -3.85
C THR A 157 -9.71 22.26 -3.80
N GLN A 158 -8.52 22.56 -3.30
CA GLN A 158 -7.43 21.60 -3.19
C GLN A 158 -7.43 20.97 -1.79
N HIS A 159 -7.63 19.66 -1.70
CA HIS A 159 -7.71 18.94 -0.42
C HIS A 159 -6.46 19.16 0.44
N TRP A 160 -5.26 19.11 -0.15
CA TRP A 160 -4.02 19.35 0.57
C TRP A 160 -3.95 20.74 1.24
N TYR A 161 -4.65 21.74 0.66
CA TYR A 161 -4.70 23.09 1.21
C TYR A 161 -5.87 23.24 2.21
N ALA A 162 -7.09 22.89 1.78
CA ALA A 162 -8.30 23.07 2.55
C ALA A 162 -8.26 22.34 3.91
N ASP A 163 -7.72 21.11 3.92
CA ASP A 163 -7.61 20.31 5.13
C ASP A 163 -6.47 20.76 6.06
N ALA A 164 -5.47 21.48 5.55
CA ALA A 164 -4.35 21.98 6.32
C ALA A 164 -4.61 23.35 6.96
N VAL A 165 -5.41 24.21 6.33
CA VAL A 165 -5.72 25.58 6.83
C VAL A 165 -6.31 25.58 8.23
N GLY A 166 -7.14 24.58 8.58
CA GLY A 166 -7.73 24.47 9.91
C GLY A 166 -6.92 23.66 10.94
N LYS A 167 -5.77 23.11 10.55
CA LYS A 167 -5.03 22.11 11.35
C LYS A 167 -3.54 22.42 11.39
N TYR A 168 -3.12 23.26 12.31
CA TYR A 168 -1.69 23.58 12.45
C TYR A 168 -0.91 22.61 13.36
N ASP A 169 -1.59 21.85 14.21
CA ASP A 169 -0.94 20.89 15.12
C ASP A 169 -0.65 19.54 14.45
N HIS A 170 -1.33 19.24 13.35
CA HIS A 170 -1.18 17.99 12.61
C HIS A 170 -0.91 18.26 11.13
N TYR A 171 -0.17 17.36 10.49
CA TYR A 171 -0.05 17.38 9.05
C TYR A 171 -1.30 16.77 8.41
N ASN A 172 -1.57 17.15 7.19
CA ASN A 172 -2.52 16.50 6.29
C ASN A 172 -1.74 15.79 5.18
N LEU A 173 -2.15 14.58 4.85
CA LEU A 173 -1.53 13.76 3.81
C LEU A 173 -2.59 13.37 2.80
N THR A 174 -2.36 13.72 1.53
CA THR A 174 -3.28 13.40 0.45
C THR A 174 -2.91 12.10 -0.25
N SER A 175 -3.88 11.46 -0.90
CA SER A 175 -3.62 10.41 -1.88
C SER A 175 -2.93 10.99 -3.12
N SER A 176 -2.48 10.11 -4.02
CA SER A 176 -1.81 10.51 -5.26
C SER A 176 -2.70 11.39 -6.13
N HIS A 177 -2.16 12.53 -6.57
CA HIS A 177 -2.87 13.47 -7.42
C HIS A 177 -1.92 14.26 -8.33
N VAL A 178 -2.48 14.96 -9.29
CA VAL A 178 -1.72 15.90 -10.14
C VAL A 178 -1.63 17.25 -9.43
N GLN A 179 -0.43 17.64 -9.02
CA GLN A 179 -0.19 18.94 -8.44
C GLN A 179 -0.04 20.00 -9.54
N ASN A 180 -0.83 21.07 -9.44
CA ASN A 180 -0.86 22.15 -10.42
C ASN A 180 -0.75 23.55 -9.78
N VAL A 181 -0.29 23.62 -8.53
CA VAL A 181 -0.12 24.87 -7.79
C VAL A 181 0.99 25.75 -8.39
N ILE A 182 2.02 25.15 -8.98
CA ILE A 182 3.08 25.84 -9.68
C ILE A 182 2.72 25.98 -11.16
N SER A 183 2.81 27.20 -11.68
CA SER A 183 2.49 27.49 -13.08
C SER A 183 3.40 26.72 -14.03
N GLY A 184 2.80 26.03 -15.00
CA GLY A 184 3.52 25.25 -16.01
C GLY A 184 3.97 23.85 -15.55
N GLU A 185 3.76 23.49 -14.28
CA GLU A 185 4.09 22.18 -13.77
C GLU A 185 2.83 21.36 -13.44
N ARG A 186 2.86 20.06 -13.74
CA ARG A 186 1.77 19.10 -13.43
C ARG A 186 2.34 17.74 -13.03
N PRO A 187 3.19 17.68 -11.98
CA PRO A 187 3.73 16.42 -11.52
C PRO A 187 2.66 15.57 -10.81
N TRP A 188 2.82 14.27 -10.89
CA TRP A 188 2.06 13.32 -10.10
C TRP A 188 2.75 13.14 -8.75
N VAL A 189 2.06 13.48 -7.66
CA VAL A 189 2.65 13.59 -6.33
C VAL A 189 1.71 13.09 -5.23
N ILE A 190 2.27 12.90 -4.05
CA ILE A 190 1.57 12.81 -2.78
C ILE A 190 1.97 14.05 -1.99
N THR A 191 0.99 14.82 -1.52
CA THR A 191 1.29 16.08 -0.82
C THR A 191 1.10 15.92 0.68
N LEU A 192 2.17 16.20 1.43
CA LEU A 192 2.10 16.46 2.86
C LEU A 192 1.99 17.96 3.06
N SER A 193 1.02 18.41 3.84
CA SER A 193 0.75 19.81 4.10
C SER A 193 0.49 20.07 5.58
N ARG A 194 0.87 21.26 6.04
CA ARG A 194 0.70 21.71 7.42
C ARG A 194 0.35 23.19 7.45
N GLY A 195 -0.64 23.56 8.26
CA GLY A 195 -0.94 24.96 8.53
C GLY A 195 0.21 25.64 9.29
N ILE A 196 0.49 26.89 8.97
CA ILE A 196 1.41 27.74 9.74
C ILE A 196 0.57 28.45 10.79
N ARG A 197 0.93 28.27 12.06
CA ARG A 197 0.17 28.82 13.19
C ARG A 197 0.10 30.33 13.13
N ASN A 198 -1.10 30.88 13.34
CA ASN A 198 -1.27 32.31 13.55
C ASN A 198 -0.65 32.73 14.90
N TYR A 199 0.00 33.90 14.91
CA TYR A 199 0.68 34.44 16.10
C TYR A 199 -0.30 34.71 17.25
N THR A 200 -1.53 35.13 16.94
CA THR A 200 -2.58 35.36 17.95
C THR A 200 -3.09 34.08 18.60
N GLY A 201 -2.78 32.90 18.03
CA GLY A 201 -3.22 31.61 18.52
C GLY A 201 -4.72 31.34 18.36
N GLU A 202 -5.47 32.32 17.84
CA GLU A 202 -6.90 32.22 17.58
C GLU A 202 -7.18 32.23 16.08
N GLY A 203 -8.05 31.34 15.63
CA GLY A 203 -8.48 31.25 14.23
C GLY A 203 -7.66 30.33 13.35
N ASP A 204 -8.01 30.29 12.06
CA ASP A 204 -7.36 29.47 11.05
C ASP A 204 -5.93 29.94 10.75
N SER A 205 -5.10 29.05 10.22
CA SER A 205 -3.74 29.40 9.81
C SER A 205 -3.74 30.38 8.62
N ASP A 206 -2.80 31.31 8.61
CA ASP A 206 -2.68 32.31 7.52
C ASP A 206 -1.94 31.76 6.29
N GLY A 207 -1.35 30.60 6.41
CA GLY A 207 -0.64 29.95 5.33
C GLY A 207 -0.45 28.47 5.56
N VAL A 208 -0.07 27.80 4.49
CA VAL A 208 0.19 26.37 4.47
C VAL A 208 1.57 26.12 3.91
N VAL A 209 2.39 25.37 4.65
CA VAL A 209 3.58 24.71 4.11
C VAL A 209 3.12 23.42 3.46
N PHE A 210 3.63 23.10 2.28
CA PHE A 210 3.43 21.82 1.65
C PHE A 210 4.75 21.25 1.12
N ILE A 211 4.80 19.94 1.08
CA ILE A 211 5.88 19.14 0.49
C ILE A 211 5.23 18.14 -0.46
N ASP A 212 5.56 18.23 -1.73
CA ASP A 212 5.16 17.27 -2.74
C ASP A 212 6.19 16.16 -2.82
N LEU A 213 5.79 14.96 -2.43
CA LEU A 213 6.59 13.75 -2.55
C LEU A 213 6.48 13.18 -3.95
N ASN A 214 7.62 12.81 -4.52
CA ASN A 214 7.64 12.12 -5.80
C ASN A 214 6.91 10.79 -5.68
N TYR A 215 5.94 10.54 -6.57
CA TYR A 215 5.25 9.25 -6.62
C TYR A 215 6.24 8.07 -6.74
N SER A 216 7.36 8.26 -7.46
CA SER A 216 8.42 7.27 -7.61
C SER A 216 9.05 6.84 -6.29
N ALA A 217 9.10 7.71 -5.27
CA ALA A 217 9.67 7.36 -3.96
C ALA A 217 8.83 6.31 -3.24
N ILE A 218 7.49 6.48 -3.24
CA ILE A 218 6.59 5.46 -2.68
C ILE A 218 6.59 4.19 -3.55
N SER A 219 6.65 4.34 -4.87
CA SER A 219 6.76 3.22 -5.80
C SER A 219 8.00 2.37 -5.54
N GLU A 220 9.14 3.00 -5.28
CA GLU A 220 10.40 2.31 -4.97
C GLU A 220 10.30 1.53 -3.66
N LEU A 221 9.75 2.13 -2.59
CA LEU A 221 9.50 1.43 -1.33
C LEU A 221 8.62 0.19 -1.51
N CYS A 222 7.56 0.30 -2.33
CA CYS A 222 6.63 -0.80 -2.58
C CYS A 222 7.24 -1.89 -3.47
N THR A 223 8.04 -1.54 -4.49
CA THR A 223 8.62 -2.50 -5.43
C THR A 223 9.80 -3.27 -4.86
N GLN A 224 10.57 -2.67 -3.95
CA GLN A 224 11.65 -3.37 -3.23
C GLN A 224 11.12 -4.48 -2.32
N ASN A 225 9.86 -4.39 -1.91
CA ASN A 225 9.17 -5.34 -1.04
C ASN A 225 8.20 -6.21 -1.84
N SER A 226 8.73 -7.06 -2.74
CA SER A 226 7.90 -7.93 -3.57
C SER A 226 7.20 -9.02 -2.74
N VAL A 227 5.91 -9.20 -2.97
CA VAL A 227 5.08 -10.22 -2.34
C VAL A 227 5.04 -11.48 -3.22
N GLY A 228 5.82 -12.51 -2.83
CA GLY A 228 5.89 -13.75 -3.62
C GLY A 228 6.46 -13.54 -5.03
N THR A 229 6.21 -14.50 -5.94
CA THR A 229 6.78 -14.47 -7.31
C THR A 229 5.99 -13.57 -8.27
N LYS A 230 4.73 -13.30 -7.99
CA LYS A 230 3.83 -12.51 -8.86
C LYS A 230 2.85 -11.63 -8.07
N GLY A 231 2.96 -11.62 -6.74
CA GLY A 231 2.18 -10.73 -5.92
C GLY A 231 2.71 -9.30 -6.00
N TYR A 232 1.91 -8.37 -5.57
CA TYR A 232 2.22 -6.94 -5.56
C TYR A 232 1.64 -6.26 -4.34
N VAL A 233 2.13 -5.07 -4.08
CA VAL A 233 1.62 -4.20 -3.02
C VAL A 233 0.92 -3.01 -3.64
N PHE A 234 -0.16 -2.58 -3.04
CA PHE A 234 -0.79 -1.29 -3.30
C PHE A 234 -1.22 -0.63 -1.98
N ILE A 235 -1.53 0.64 -2.01
CA ILE A 235 -1.83 1.44 -0.82
C ILE A 235 -3.14 2.19 -1.04
N LEU A 236 -4.01 2.14 -0.04
CA LEU A 236 -5.27 2.88 0.01
C LEU A 236 -5.22 3.93 1.13
N ASP A 237 -5.91 5.04 0.94
CA ASP A 237 -6.18 6.00 2.02
C ASP A 237 -7.39 5.58 2.86
N GLN A 238 -7.74 6.37 3.87
CA GLN A 238 -8.88 6.12 4.76
C GLN A 238 -10.24 6.10 4.05
N ASN A 239 -10.34 6.70 2.87
CA ASN A 239 -11.55 6.79 2.06
C ASN A 239 -11.60 5.69 0.98
N GLY A 240 -10.55 4.85 0.90
CA GLY A 240 -10.42 3.84 -0.15
C GLY A 240 -9.88 4.36 -1.47
N ASN A 241 -9.37 5.60 -1.52
CA ASN A 241 -8.68 6.10 -2.71
C ASN A 241 -7.30 5.46 -2.82
N ILE A 242 -6.86 5.22 -4.05
CA ILE A 242 -5.55 4.61 -4.29
C ILE A 242 -4.46 5.66 -4.10
N VAL A 243 -3.59 5.42 -3.12
CA VAL A 243 -2.36 6.20 -2.91
C VAL A 243 -1.24 5.71 -3.83
N TYR A 244 -1.10 4.40 -3.95
CA TYR A 244 -0.13 3.75 -4.82
C TYR A 244 -0.71 2.46 -5.40
N HIS A 245 -0.45 2.22 -6.68
CA HIS A 245 -0.71 0.94 -7.35
C HIS A 245 0.36 0.67 -8.42
N PRO A 246 0.90 -0.56 -8.55
CA PRO A 246 1.95 -0.86 -9.53
C PRO A 246 1.47 -0.70 -10.97
N GLN A 247 0.18 -0.88 -11.23
CA GLN A 247 -0.44 -0.60 -12.53
C GLN A 247 -0.99 0.83 -12.52
N GLN A 248 -0.16 1.79 -12.87
CA GLN A 248 -0.53 3.22 -12.87
C GLN A 248 -1.76 3.55 -13.71
N GLN A 249 -2.06 2.75 -14.73
CA GLN A 249 -3.28 2.93 -15.56
C GLN A 249 -4.57 2.85 -14.74
N GLN A 250 -4.57 2.15 -13.60
CA GLN A 250 -5.74 2.10 -12.72
C GLN A 250 -5.99 3.42 -12.00
N LEU A 251 -4.94 4.20 -11.74
CA LEU A 251 -5.04 5.54 -11.16
C LEU A 251 -5.66 6.54 -12.16
N TYR A 252 -5.35 6.38 -13.45
CA TYR A 252 -5.80 7.32 -14.50
C TYR A 252 -7.19 7.02 -15.05
N ASN A 253 -7.60 5.75 -15.08
CA ASN A 253 -8.80 5.30 -15.79
C ASN A 253 -9.94 4.89 -14.87
N GLU A 254 -9.79 5.03 -13.54
CA GLU A 254 -10.75 4.55 -12.53
C GLU A 254 -11.12 3.05 -12.69
N LEU A 255 -10.29 2.29 -13.39
CA LEU A 255 -10.50 0.86 -13.59
C LEU A 255 -10.21 0.14 -12.27
N GLN A 256 -11.26 -0.17 -11.54
CA GLN A 256 -11.18 -0.92 -10.29
C GLN A 256 -10.99 -2.41 -10.60
N THR A 257 -9.75 -2.86 -10.64
CA THR A 257 -9.41 -4.30 -10.73
C THR A 257 -9.36 -4.95 -9.35
N GLU A 258 -9.38 -4.13 -8.28
CA GLU A 258 -9.30 -4.56 -6.90
C GLU A 258 -10.65 -4.43 -6.18
N ASN A 259 -10.91 -5.35 -5.24
CA ASN A 259 -12.14 -5.28 -4.45
C ASN A 259 -11.97 -4.36 -3.23
N ILE A 260 -11.87 -3.04 -3.51
CA ILE A 260 -11.61 -2.02 -2.49
C ILE A 260 -12.68 -2.03 -1.39
N SER A 261 -13.95 -2.20 -1.74
CA SER A 261 -15.02 -2.24 -0.74
C SER A 261 -14.89 -3.42 0.22
N LEU A 262 -14.42 -4.58 -0.24
CA LEU A 262 -14.14 -5.73 0.63
C LEU A 262 -12.97 -5.43 1.57
N ILE A 263 -11.92 -4.79 1.06
CA ILE A 263 -10.72 -4.44 1.83
C ILE A 263 -11.06 -3.43 2.93
N MET A 264 -11.78 -2.36 2.58
CA MET A 264 -12.14 -1.30 3.52
C MET A 264 -13.11 -1.76 4.62
N ASN A 265 -13.93 -2.78 4.36
CA ASN A 265 -14.86 -3.37 5.32
C ASN A 265 -14.29 -4.61 6.02
N ALA A 266 -13.02 -4.94 5.82
CA ALA A 266 -12.40 -6.11 6.40
C ALA A 266 -12.35 -6.02 7.93
N LYS A 267 -12.70 -7.15 8.60
CA LYS A 267 -12.59 -7.29 10.06
C LYS A 267 -11.34 -8.07 10.48
N THR A 268 -10.62 -8.59 9.50
CA THR A 268 -9.42 -9.41 9.68
C THR A 268 -8.32 -8.90 8.77
N ASP A 269 -7.09 -9.13 9.16
CA ASP A 269 -5.91 -8.70 8.39
C ASP A 269 -5.69 -9.51 7.10
N VAL A 270 -6.55 -10.48 6.80
CA VAL A 270 -6.52 -11.26 5.57
C VAL A 270 -7.93 -11.47 5.07
N VAL A 271 -8.17 -11.12 3.81
CA VAL A 271 -9.43 -11.36 3.11
C VAL A 271 -9.18 -11.97 1.74
N THR A 272 -10.15 -12.75 1.26
CA THR A 272 -10.10 -13.37 -0.05
C THR A 272 -11.26 -12.90 -0.93
N ALA A 273 -11.00 -12.68 -2.21
CA ALA A 273 -11.99 -12.28 -3.20
C ALA A 273 -11.85 -13.11 -4.47
N GLY A 274 -12.97 -13.38 -5.13
CA GLY A 274 -13.00 -14.22 -6.33
C GLY A 274 -13.21 -15.70 -6.01
N LYS A 275 -13.06 -16.56 -7.01
CA LYS A 275 -13.17 -18.04 -6.90
C LYS A 275 -12.28 -18.71 -7.93
N GLY A 276 -11.68 -19.84 -7.56
CA GLY A 276 -10.89 -20.65 -8.47
C GLY A 276 -9.58 -20.00 -8.87
N ASP A 277 -9.31 -19.93 -10.18
CA ASP A 277 -8.03 -19.40 -10.69
C ASP A 277 -7.90 -17.86 -10.54
N ASP A 278 -9.03 -17.15 -10.41
CA ASP A 278 -9.08 -15.69 -10.20
C ASP A 278 -9.19 -15.29 -8.72
N GLU A 279 -9.04 -16.25 -7.81
CA GLU A 279 -9.08 -15.99 -6.38
C GLU A 279 -7.84 -15.20 -5.94
N LYS A 280 -8.08 -13.99 -5.40
CA LYS A 280 -7.06 -13.11 -4.83
C LYS A 280 -7.10 -13.17 -3.31
N ILE A 281 -5.93 -13.17 -2.69
CA ILE A 281 -5.72 -13.05 -1.26
C ILE A 281 -5.14 -11.66 -1.00
N TYR A 282 -5.78 -10.90 -0.13
CA TYR A 282 -5.31 -9.60 0.33
C TYR A 282 -4.88 -9.72 1.79
N ALA A 283 -3.61 -9.47 2.07
CA ALA A 283 -3.09 -9.25 3.40
C ALA A 283 -3.06 -7.75 3.67
N LEU A 284 -3.49 -7.32 4.85
CA LEU A 284 -3.71 -5.92 5.19
C LEU A 284 -2.81 -5.50 6.35
N SER A 285 -2.26 -4.29 6.27
CA SER A 285 -1.56 -3.63 7.36
C SER A 285 -2.01 -2.18 7.43
N HIS A 286 -2.62 -1.79 8.54
CA HIS A 286 -3.08 -0.42 8.76
C HIS A 286 -2.02 0.41 9.45
N SER A 287 -1.82 1.64 8.98
CA SER A 287 -0.98 2.64 9.63
C SER A 287 -1.83 3.57 10.47
N GLU A 288 -1.50 3.68 11.76
CA GLU A 288 -2.10 4.68 12.64
C GLU A 288 -1.52 6.08 12.38
N THR A 289 -0.31 6.15 11.84
CA THR A 289 0.41 7.40 11.56
C THR A 289 -0.13 8.12 10.33
N THR A 290 -0.30 7.39 9.22
CA THR A 290 -0.75 7.95 7.94
C THR A 290 -2.25 7.76 7.70
N GLY A 291 -2.86 6.82 8.41
CA GLY A 291 -4.22 6.35 8.15
C GLY A 291 -4.33 5.51 6.88
N TRP A 292 -3.21 5.12 6.29
CA TRP A 292 -3.18 4.30 5.08
C TRP A 292 -3.32 2.82 5.38
N THR A 293 -3.85 2.09 4.41
CA THR A 293 -3.88 0.63 4.41
C THR A 293 -2.95 0.12 3.34
N ILE A 294 -1.88 -0.56 3.76
CA ILE A 294 -0.95 -1.25 2.88
C ILE A 294 -1.51 -2.63 2.60
N VAL A 295 -1.68 -2.96 1.34
CA VAL A 295 -2.31 -4.20 0.88
C VAL A 295 -1.33 -5.03 0.08
N GLY A 296 -1.02 -6.22 0.57
CA GLY A 296 -0.29 -7.24 -0.19
C GLY A 296 -1.26 -8.15 -0.93
N CYS A 297 -1.23 -8.12 -2.26
CA CYS A 297 -2.09 -8.92 -3.13
C CYS A 297 -1.37 -10.14 -3.69
N MET A 298 -1.97 -11.31 -3.55
CA MET A 298 -1.48 -12.57 -4.10
C MET A 298 -2.60 -13.30 -4.84
N ASN A 299 -2.26 -13.97 -5.96
CA ASN A 299 -3.19 -14.86 -6.63
C ASN A 299 -3.06 -16.29 -6.08
N MET A 300 -4.16 -16.90 -5.69
CA MET A 300 -4.21 -18.28 -5.21
C MET A 300 -3.63 -19.26 -6.23
N SER A 301 -3.93 -19.08 -7.52
CA SER A 301 -3.42 -19.93 -8.60
C SER A 301 -1.89 -19.92 -8.71
N ASP A 302 -1.24 -18.77 -8.48
CA ASP A 302 0.22 -18.64 -8.52
C ASP A 302 0.88 -19.28 -7.28
N LEU A 303 0.28 -19.15 -6.10
CA LEU A 303 0.73 -19.84 -4.88
C LEU A 303 0.72 -21.36 -5.05
N LEU A 304 -0.36 -21.89 -5.61
CA LEU A 304 -0.54 -23.33 -5.80
C LEU A 304 0.21 -23.89 -7.02
N LYS A 305 0.79 -23.04 -7.87
CA LYS A 305 1.54 -23.49 -9.06
C LYS A 305 2.76 -24.32 -8.71
N ASN A 306 3.50 -23.95 -7.66
CA ASN A 306 4.63 -24.73 -7.16
C ASN A 306 4.17 -26.05 -6.51
N SER A 307 2.99 -26.05 -5.87
CA SER A 307 2.35 -27.24 -5.35
C SER A 307 1.96 -28.24 -6.46
N ARG A 308 1.64 -27.75 -7.68
CA ARG A 308 1.36 -28.64 -8.83
C ARG A 308 2.58 -29.51 -9.21
N LYS A 309 3.81 -28.99 -9.09
CA LYS A 309 5.04 -29.78 -9.31
C LYS A 309 5.22 -30.84 -8.22
N ALA A 310 5.03 -30.48 -6.96
CA ALA A 310 5.06 -31.44 -5.85
C ALA A 310 3.98 -32.52 -6.01
N ARG A 311 2.78 -32.14 -6.44
CA ARG A 311 1.69 -33.07 -6.76
C ARG A 311 2.09 -34.10 -7.82
N SER A 312 2.77 -33.68 -8.89
CA SER A 312 3.23 -34.61 -9.95
C SER A 312 4.23 -35.62 -9.40
N ILE A 313 5.11 -35.20 -8.48
CA ILE A 313 6.08 -36.08 -7.82
C ILE A 313 5.35 -37.10 -6.93
N TYR A 314 4.38 -36.67 -6.11
CA TYR A 314 3.60 -37.57 -5.27
C TYR A 314 2.82 -38.60 -6.10
N VAL A 315 2.23 -38.17 -7.22
CA VAL A 315 1.52 -39.09 -8.14
C VAL A 315 2.48 -40.10 -8.77
N LEU A 316 3.67 -39.67 -9.21
CA LEU A 316 4.69 -40.57 -9.77
C LEU A 316 5.18 -41.59 -8.73
N VAL A 317 5.44 -41.14 -7.50
CA VAL A 317 5.84 -42.05 -6.39
C VAL A 317 4.71 -43.04 -6.09
N ALA A 318 3.46 -42.57 -6.03
CA ALA A 318 2.32 -43.45 -5.81
C ALA A 318 2.19 -44.49 -6.91
N LEU A 319 2.34 -44.10 -8.20
CA LEU A 319 2.30 -45.02 -9.35
C LEU A 319 3.46 -46.03 -9.29
N GLY A 320 4.66 -45.60 -8.88
CA GLY A 320 5.83 -46.48 -8.71
C GLY A 320 5.59 -47.52 -7.61
N LEU A 321 5.02 -47.12 -6.45
CA LEU A 321 4.70 -48.01 -5.35
C LEU A 321 3.58 -49.03 -5.77
N ILE A 322 2.62 -48.58 -6.54
CA ILE A 322 1.58 -49.45 -7.12
C ILE A 322 2.19 -50.48 -8.05
N ALA A 323 3.11 -50.07 -8.95
CA ALA A 323 3.77 -50.99 -9.88
C ALA A 323 4.68 -52.03 -9.18
N ILE A 324 5.21 -51.71 -8.00
CA ILE A 324 5.99 -52.63 -7.20
C ILE A 324 5.06 -53.63 -6.43
N ALA A 325 3.86 -53.17 -6.07
CA ALA A 325 2.89 -53.94 -5.32
C ALA A 325 2.05 -54.89 -6.20
N LEU A 326 2.06 -54.74 -7.54
CA LEU A 326 1.41 -55.61 -8.53
C LEU A 326 2.37 -56.62 -9.12
#